data_a48a261c5c765d9b9252a919f80c5c6a
#
_entry.id   a48a261c5c765d9b9252a919f80c5c6a
#
_cell.length_a   1.000
_cell.length_b   1.000
_cell.length_c   1.000
_cell.angle_alpha   90.00
_cell.angle_beta   90.00
_cell.angle_gamma   90.00
#
_symmetry.space_group_name_H-M   'P 1'
#
loop_
_entity.id
_entity.type
_entity.pdbx_description
1 polymer ?
#
loop_
_entity_poly.entity_id
_entity_poly.type
_entity_poly.pdbx_seq_one_letter_code
_entity_poly.pdbx_strand_id
1 'polypeptide(L)'
;IDADELISDLAPIDLLVQRSGRLHRHNRDASGRVKDTGADERGTPVLHILAPRWAESPQQDWYSAMFHAGAYVYPNHARLWLTQKVLREQGTIQLPDNARLLIESVYGNGLDIPSGLQDSALEDRGKEYSARSMAKNNLIVFSAGYSSVSFQEDLSSADWNSGVSDDIDDSYFAGDVSTRLASESVNIWLAKNTNGKIIPYSGGDGPEAWESSRLSVRRGWWEKNKNACIGLSEDCLEDWCREHKKNKDYSLVLLVEENCDFYTDREGLVGNNKKQEE
;
A
#
# COMPACT_ATOMS: atom_id res chain seq x y z
N ILE A 1 25.18 -0.01 2.64
CA ILE A 1 25.57 -0.06 4.08
C ILE A 1 26.27 -1.39 4.29
N ASP A 2 27.34 -1.38 5.06
CA ASP A 2 28.13 -2.51 5.47
C ASP A 2 28.60 -2.22 6.92
N ALA A 3 27.94 -2.84 7.87
CA ALA A 3 28.11 -2.56 9.29
C ALA A 3 28.60 -3.79 10.06
N ASP A 4 29.29 -3.57 11.16
CA ASP A 4 29.72 -4.64 12.07
C ASP A 4 28.66 -4.93 13.11
N GLU A 5 27.93 -3.89 13.54
CA GLU A 5 26.82 -3.97 14.46
C GLU A 5 25.61 -3.20 13.92
N LEU A 6 24.42 -3.71 14.17
CA LEU A 6 23.17 -3.07 13.78
C LEU A 6 22.16 -3.13 14.94
N ILE A 7 21.51 -2.02 15.20
CA ILE A 7 20.42 -1.95 16.16
C ILE A 7 19.11 -1.84 15.40
N SER A 8 18.12 -2.65 15.77
CA SER A 8 16.81 -2.70 15.13
C SER A 8 15.71 -2.91 16.17
N ASP A 9 14.56 -2.29 15.95
CA ASP A 9 13.34 -2.68 16.63
C ASP A 9 12.92 -4.08 16.19
N LEU A 10 12.19 -4.79 17.06
CA LEU A 10 11.57 -6.06 16.72
C LEU A 10 10.63 -5.87 15.52
N ALA A 11 10.85 -6.65 14.51
CA ALA A 11 10.09 -6.66 13.25
C ALA A 11 9.80 -8.12 12.86
N PRO A 12 8.89 -8.39 11.90
CA PRO A 12 8.73 -9.72 11.33
C PRO A 12 10.05 -10.33 10.86
N ILE A 13 10.19 -11.64 11.00
CA ILE A 13 11.47 -12.34 10.80
C ILE A 13 12.10 -12.11 9.42
N ASP A 14 11.30 -12.02 8.37
CA ASP A 14 11.76 -11.72 7.01
C ASP A 14 12.45 -10.37 6.91
N LEU A 15 11.94 -9.35 7.60
CA LEU A 15 12.56 -8.03 7.67
C LEU A 15 13.85 -8.04 8.51
N LEU A 16 13.89 -8.81 9.59
CA LEU A 16 15.12 -8.96 10.38
C LEU A 16 16.21 -9.70 9.58
N VAL A 17 15.84 -10.72 8.83
CA VAL A 17 16.74 -11.41 7.89
C VAL A 17 17.25 -10.44 6.81
N GLN A 18 16.39 -9.60 6.23
CA GLN A 18 16.83 -8.58 5.27
C GLN A 18 17.75 -7.52 5.90
N ARG A 19 17.50 -7.15 7.16
CA ARG A 19 18.34 -6.19 7.89
C ARG A 19 19.69 -6.82 8.24
N SER A 20 19.72 -8.09 8.65
CA SER A 20 20.97 -8.82 8.95
C SER A 20 21.88 -8.92 7.73
N GLY A 21 21.33 -9.00 6.51
CA GLY A 21 22.09 -8.98 5.25
C GLY A 21 22.82 -7.65 4.97
N ARG A 22 22.74 -6.68 5.87
CA ARG A 22 23.54 -5.44 5.86
C ARG A 22 24.77 -5.51 6.76
N LEU A 23 24.83 -6.55 7.58
CA LEU A 23 25.98 -6.85 8.41
C LEU A 23 26.99 -7.63 7.59
N HIS A 24 28.27 -7.25 7.64
CA HIS A 24 29.37 -7.88 6.90
C HIS A 24 29.02 -8.18 5.43
N ARG A 25 28.37 -7.22 4.77
CA ARG A 25 27.95 -7.40 3.37
C ARG A 25 29.09 -7.61 2.39
N HIS A 26 30.27 -7.08 2.71
CA HIS A 26 31.49 -7.23 1.93
C HIS A 26 32.58 -7.77 2.82
N ASN A 27 33.37 -8.68 2.30
CA ASN A 27 34.54 -9.20 3.01
C ASN A 27 35.56 -8.09 3.27
N ARG A 28 36.05 -7.99 4.49
CA ARG A 28 37.06 -7.00 4.90
C ARG A 28 38.20 -7.66 5.65
N ASP A 29 39.38 -7.02 5.61
CA ASP A 29 40.49 -7.36 6.47
C ASP A 29 40.28 -6.83 7.90
N ALA A 30 41.17 -7.23 8.81
CA ALA A 30 41.12 -6.78 10.20
C ALA A 30 41.27 -5.25 10.38
N SER A 31 41.70 -4.52 9.35
CA SER A 31 41.80 -3.06 9.34
C SER A 31 40.55 -2.38 8.73
N GLY A 32 39.56 -3.18 8.29
CA GLY A 32 38.31 -2.70 7.70
C GLY A 32 38.39 -2.39 6.19
N ARG A 33 39.46 -2.73 5.48
CA ARG A 33 39.59 -2.54 4.03
C ARG A 33 38.90 -3.66 3.30
N VAL A 34 38.20 -3.32 2.21
CA VAL A 34 37.50 -4.29 1.35
C VAL A 34 38.50 -5.27 0.73
N LYS A 35 38.13 -6.55 0.77
CA LYS A 35 38.87 -7.67 0.14
C LYS A 35 38.05 -8.23 -1.00
N ASP A 36 38.66 -8.40 -2.15
CA ASP A 36 38.01 -9.01 -3.31
C ASP A 36 37.92 -10.55 -3.19
N THR A 37 38.78 -11.14 -2.38
CA THR A 37 38.88 -12.60 -2.19
C THR A 37 39.16 -12.94 -0.74
N GLY A 38 38.75 -14.15 -0.31
CA GLY A 38 39.00 -14.70 1.00
C GLY A 38 37.84 -14.44 1.98
N ALA A 39 37.98 -14.96 3.20
CA ALA A 39 36.99 -14.78 4.26
C ALA A 39 37.07 -13.37 4.90
N ASP A 40 35.97 -12.93 5.49
CA ASP A 40 35.94 -11.72 6.32
C ASP A 40 36.80 -11.94 7.57
N GLU A 41 37.65 -10.98 7.91
CA GLU A 41 38.56 -11.05 9.05
C GLU A 41 38.08 -10.26 10.27
N ARG A 42 36.89 -9.61 10.16
CA ARG A 42 36.25 -8.91 11.28
C ARG A 42 35.67 -9.91 12.27
N GLY A 43 35.32 -9.45 13.46
CA GLY A 43 34.63 -10.24 14.46
C GLY A 43 33.24 -10.72 14.00
N THR A 44 32.55 -11.45 14.85
CA THR A 44 31.18 -11.91 14.57
C THR A 44 30.22 -10.72 14.46
N PRO A 45 29.45 -10.58 13.36
CA PRO A 45 28.48 -9.50 13.24
C PRO A 45 27.34 -9.63 14.26
N VAL A 46 26.88 -8.52 14.81
CA VAL A 46 25.86 -8.51 15.85
C VAL A 46 24.64 -7.68 15.43
N LEU A 47 23.45 -8.31 15.50
CA LEU A 47 22.17 -7.65 15.36
C LEU A 47 21.52 -7.50 16.75
N HIS A 48 21.51 -6.28 17.29
CA HIS A 48 20.81 -5.95 18.53
C HIS A 48 19.34 -5.70 18.21
N ILE A 49 18.44 -6.46 18.85
CA ILE A 49 17.00 -6.33 18.62
C ILE A 49 16.36 -5.78 19.89
N LEU A 50 15.82 -4.56 19.79
CA LEU A 50 15.00 -3.95 20.82
C LEU A 50 13.61 -4.55 20.77
N ALA A 51 13.20 -5.27 21.80
CA ALA A 51 11.95 -6.01 21.85
C ALA A 51 11.24 -5.85 23.20
N PRO A 52 9.92 -6.00 23.24
CA PRO A 52 9.21 -6.11 24.52
C PRO A 52 9.76 -7.27 25.35
N ARG A 53 9.59 -7.17 26.67
CA ARG A 53 9.96 -8.26 27.55
C ARG A 53 9.23 -9.54 27.14
N TRP A 54 9.95 -10.65 27.08
CA TRP A 54 9.38 -11.94 26.77
C TRP A 54 8.27 -12.32 27.75
N ALA A 55 7.15 -12.80 27.22
CA ALA A 55 6.01 -13.34 27.94
C ALA A 55 5.49 -14.58 27.24
N GLU A 56 5.29 -15.68 27.98
CA GLU A 56 4.68 -16.91 27.43
C GLU A 56 3.20 -16.71 27.05
N SER A 57 2.51 -15.88 27.82
CA SER A 57 1.10 -15.52 27.59
C SER A 57 0.97 -14.00 27.52
N PRO A 58 1.38 -13.38 26.39
CA PRO A 58 1.32 -11.95 26.22
C PRO A 58 -0.14 -11.45 26.16
N GLN A 59 -0.37 -10.24 26.67
CA GLN A 59 -1.64 -9.52 26.53
C GLN A 59 -1.72 -8.86 25.14
N GLN A 60 -2.91 -8.41 24.76
CA GLN A 60 -3.16 -7.78 23.46
C GLN A 60 -2.26 -6.56 23.18
N ASP A 61 -1.92 -5.80 24.21
CA ASP A 61 -1.09 -4.60 24.13
C ASP A 61 0.41 -4.86 24.28
N TRP A 62 0.83 -6.13 24.36
CA TRP A 62 2.23 -6.53 24.62
C TRP A 62 3.25 -5.77 23.76
N TYR A 63 2.98 -5.58 22.48
CA TYR A 63 3.87 -4.86 21.58
C TYR A 63 3.61 -3.37 21.59
N SER A 64 2.34 -2.96 21.51
CA SER A 64 1.94 -1.55 21.41
C SER A 64 2.24 -0.74 22.67
N ALA A 65 2.28 -1.36 23.85
CA ALA A 65 2.66 -0.71 25.08
C ALA A 65 4.11 -0.17 25.06
N MET A 66 5.02 -0.84 24.33
CA MET A 66 6.41 -0.39 24.17
C MET A 66 6.63 0.38 22.88
N PHE A 67 6.02 -0.06 21.77
CA PHE A 67 6.23 0.47 20.42
C PHE A 67 4.93 1.01 19.84
N HIS A 68 4.44 2.11 20.38
CA HIS A 68 3.15 2.66 19.98
C HIS A 68 3.07 2.95 18.47
N ALA A 69 4.07 3.63 17.91
CA ALA A 69 4.13 3.88 16.47
C ALA A 69 4.41 2.61 15.64
N GLY A 70 5.24 1.69 16.18
CA GLY A 70 5.57 0.43 15.52
C GLY A 70 4.38 -0.51 15.36
N ALA A 71 3.39 -0.43 16.27
CA ALA A 71 2.17 -1.22 16.19
C ALA A 71 1.31 -0.91 14.95
N TYR A 72 1.37 0.30 14.42
CA TYR A 72 0.73 0.67 13.14
C TYR A 72 1.49 0.12 11.94
N VAL A 73 2.82 0.01 12.05
CA VAL A 73 3.66 -0.53 10.96
C VAL A 73 3.56 -2.04 10.87
N TYR A 74 3.49 -2.70 12.02
CA TYR A 74 3.40 -4.16 12.15
C TYR A 74 2.15 -4.57 12.92
N PRO A 75 0.97 -4.54 12.31
CA PRO A 75 -0.29 -4.78 13.00
C PRO A 75 -0.46 -6.23 13.49
N ASN A 76 0.25 -7.19 12.90
CA ASN A 76 0.22 -8.58 13.33
C ASN A 76 1.21 -8.81 14.47
N HIS A 77 0.79 -8.54 15.70
CA HIS A 77 1.64 -8.73 16.88
C HIS A 77 1.97 -10.19 17.16
N ALA A 78 1.14 -11.13 16.69
CA ALA A 78 1.44 -12.56 16.78
C ALA A 78 2.69 -12.94 15.98
N ARG A 79 2.89 -12.39 14.78
CA ARG A 79 4.12 -12.59 14.00
C ARG A 79 5.35 -12.05 14.71
N LEU A 80 5.22 -10.93 15.40
CA LEU A 80 6.32 -10.34 16.17
C LEU A 80 6.67 -11.23 17.38
N TRP A 81 5.68 -11.75 18.08
CA TRP A 81 5.89 -12.68 19.18
C TRP A 81 6.54 -13.99 18.71
N LEU A 82 6.06 -14.58 17.62
CA LEU A 82 6.66 -15.77 17.01
C LEU A 82 8.10 -15.51 16.56
N THR A 83 8.37 -14.32 16.00
CA THR A 83 9.73 -13.89 15.65
C THR A 83 10.63 -13.85 16.88
N GLN A 84 10.19 -13.24 17.97
CA GLN A 84 10.95 -13.20 19.21
C GLN A 84 11.17 -14.60 19.77
N LYS A 85 10.14 -15.46 19.71
CA LYS A 85 10.21 -16.86 20.14
C LYS A 85 11.31 -17.62 19.40
N VAL A 86 11.23 -17.66 18.07
CA VAL A 86 12.18 -18.43 17.25
C VAL A 86 13.61 -17.90 17.39
N LEU A 87 13.80 -16.57 17.49
CA LEU A 87 15.14 -16.01 17.71
C LEU A 87 15.73 -16.37 19.06
N ARG A 88 14.90 -16.45 20.10
CA ARG A 88 15.35 -16.91 21.43
C ARG A 88 15.71 -18.38 21.44
N GLU A 89 14.97 -19.21 20.69
CA GLU A 89 15.24 -20.65 20.58
C GLU A 89 16.49 -20.94 19.74
N GLN A 90 16.69 -20.21 18.64
CA GLN A 90 17.82 -20.42 17.74
C GLN A 90 19.09 -19.69 18.17
N GLY A 91 18.97 -18.54 18.82
CA GLY A 91 20.09 -17.71 19.27
C GLY A 91 20.87 -17.02 18.16
N THR A 92 20.80 -17.51 16.91
CA THR A 92 21.57 -16.99 15.78
C THR A 92 20.75 -17.02 14.48
N ILE A 93 21.06 -16.11 13.57
CA ILE A 93 20.60 -16.13 12.17
C ILE A 93 21.75 -16.63 11.32
N GLN A 94 21.62 -17.85 10.80
CA GLN A 94 22.63 -18.47 9.93
C GLN A 94 22.03 -18.70 8.52
N LEU A 95 22.44 -17.88 7.57
CA LEU A 95 21.95 -17.95 6.22
C LEU A 95 22.98 -18.64 5.32
N PRO A 96 22.55 -19.56 4.45
CA PRO A 96 21.16 -20.00 4.21
C PRO A 96 20.62 -21.07 5.17
N ASP A 97 21.42 -21.62 6.10
CA ASP A 97 21.16 -22.88 6.80
C ASP A 97 19.85 -22.91 7.58
N ASN A 98 19.53 -21.88 8.37
CA ASN A 98 18.30 -21.83 9.15
C ASN A 98 17.22 -20.89 8.56
N ALA A 99 17.42 -20.35 7.35
CA ALA A 99 16.49 -19.43 6.72
C ALA A 99 15.06 -19.98 6.64
N ARG A 100 14.92 -21.22 6.16
CA ARG A 100 13.62 -21.87 6.03
C ARG A 100 12.95 -22.08 7.38
N LEU A 101 13.68 -22.55 8.36
CA LEU A 101 13.16 -22.74 9.74
C LEU A 101 12.66 -21.41 10.32
N LEU A 102 13.44 -20.35 10.20
CA LEU A 102 13.06 -19.02 10.69
C LEU A 102 11.76 -18.53 10.06
N ILE A 103 11.63 -18.65 8.73
CA ILE A 103 10.44 -18.21 8.01
C ILE A 103 9.23 -19.10 8.35
N GLU A 104 9.36 -20.42 8.30
CA GLU A 104 8.25 -21.34 8.58
C GLU A 104 7.76 -21.25 10.02
N SER A 105 8.63 -20.94 10.99
CA SER A 105 8.25 -20.74 12.41
C SER A 105 7.38 -19.49 12.63
N VAL A 106 7.34 -18.57 11.70
CA VAL A 106 6.55 -17.32 11.80
C VAL A 106 5.40 -17.25 10.81
N TYR A 107 5.58 -17.83 9.62
CA TYR A 107 4.61 -17.75 8.52
C TYR A 107 3.97 -19.11 8.18
N GLY A 108 4.37 -20.18 8.85
CA GLY A 108 3.83 -21.53 8.65
C GLY A 108 2.35 -21.65 9.03
N ASN A 109 1.76 -22.79 8.67
CA ASN A 109 0.38 -23.10 9.05
C ASN A 109 0.33 -23.79 10.42
N GLY A 110 -0.76 -23.57 11.16
CA GLY A 110 -1.01 -24.28 12.43
C GLY A 110 -0.09 -23.86 13.58
N LEU A 111 0.47 -22.66 13.51
CA LEU A 111 1.32 -22.11 14.58
C LEU A 111 0.50 -21.86 15.85
N ASP A 112 1.10 -22.19 17.00
CA ASP A 112 0.50 -21.93 18.30
C ASP A 112 0.65 -20.44 18.66
N ILE A 113 -0.46 -19.72 18.56
CA ILE A 113 -0.54 -18.27 18.84
C ILE A 113 -1.22 -18.07 20.19
N PRO A 114 -0.58 -17.36 21.14
CA PRO A 114 -1.19 -17.02 22.41
C PRO A 114 -2.55 -16.32 22.26
N SER A 115 -3.50 -16.64 23.12
CA SER A 115 -4.87 -16.11 23.05
C SER A 115 -4.94 -14.58 23.00
N GLY A 116 -4.08 -13.89 23.74
CA GLY A 116 -4.03 -12.42 23.74
C GLY A 116 -3.59 -11.79 22.42
N LEU A 117 -3.02 -12.57 21.48
CA LEU A 117 -2.57 -12.05 20.17
C LEU A 117 -3.38 -12.58 18.99
N GLN A 118 -4.38 -13.43 19.23
CA GLN A 118 -5.18 -14.03 18.15
C GLN A 118 -5.96 -12.99 17.34
N ASP A 119 -6.49 -11.96 17.97
CA ASP A 119 -7.26 -10.92 17.29
C ASP A 119 -6.40 -10.19 16.24
N SER A 120 -5.16 -9.81 16.59
CA SER A 120 -4.25 -9.16 15.66
C SER A 120 -3.88 -10.06 14.47
N ALA A 121 -3.79 -11.38 14.70
CA ALA A 121 -3.52 -12.36 13.65
C ALA A 121 -4.73 -12.55 12.71
N LEU A 122 -5.95 -12.54 13.24
CA LEU A 122 -7.18 -12.66 12.47
C LEU A 122 -7.43 -11.43 11.60
N GLU A 123 -7.25 -10.22 12.16
CA GLU A 123 -7.36 -8.97 11.38
C GLU A 123 -6.39 -8.94 10.20
N ASP A 124 -5.14 -9.32 10.42
CA ASP A 124 -4.13 -9.31 9.38
C ASP A 124 -4.43 -10.34 8.29
N ARG A 125 -4.89 -11.55 8.66
CA ARG A 125 -5.36 -12.56 7.71
C ARG A 125 -6.51 -12.05 6.85
N GLY A 126 -7.46 -11.33 7.44
CA GLY A 126 -8.56 -10.70 6.71
C GLY A 126 -8.06 -9.71 5.66
N LYS A 127 -7.11 -8.85 6.03
CA LYS A 127 -6.47 -7.89 5.12
C LYS A 127 -5.67 -8.59 4.02
N GLU A 128 -4.91 -9.63 4.37
CA GLU A 128 -4.18 -10.45 3.37
C GLU A 128 -5.12 -11.14 2.38
N TYR A 129 -6.21 -11.72 2.87
CA TYR A 129 -7.20 -12.37 2.00
C TYR A 129 -7.83 -11.36 1.04
N SER A 130 -8.24 -10.21 1.54
CA SER A 130 -8.77 -9.11 0.72
C SER A 130 -7.75 -8.63 -0.31
N ALA A 131 -6.50 -8.39 0.09
CA ALA A 131 -5.44 -7.97 -0.82
C ALA A 131 -5.12 -9.03 -1.90
N ARG A 132 -5.14 -10.33 -1.54
CA ARG A 132 -4.96 -11.41 -2.51
C ARG A 132 -6.13 -11.52 -3.49
N SER A 133 -7.36 -11.33 -3.01
CA SER A 133 -8.55 -11.31 -3.84
C SER A 133 -8.49 -10.16 -4.84
N MET A 134 -8.16 -8.94 -4.37
CA MET A 134 -7.96 -7.78 -5.23
C MET A 134 -6.84 -8.01 -6.26
N ALA A 135 -5.69 -8.53 -5.82
CA ALA A 135 -4.58 -8.82 -6.72
C ALA A 135 -4.96 -9.87 -7.78
N LYS A 136 -5.73 -10.88 -7.40
CA LYS A 136 -6.23 -11.90 -8.33
C LYS A 136 -7.20 -11.30 -9.36
N ASN A 137 -8.08 -10.40 -8.92
CA ASN A 137 -9.03 -9.71 -9.80
C ASN A 137 -8.34 -8.74 -10.77
N ASN A 138 -7.17 -8.21 -10.38
CA ASN A 138 -6.38 -7.30 -11.19
C ASN A 138 -5.33 -8.01 -12.06
N LEU A 139 -5.32 -9.34 -12.09
CA LEU A 139 -4.35 -10.12 -12.84
C LEU A 139 -4.79 -10.24 -14.30
N ILE A 140 -3.97 -9.76 -15.22
CA ILE A 140 -4.20 -9.94 -16.66
C ILE A 140 -4.05 -11.43 -16.99
N VAL A 141 -5.11 -12.04 -17.49
CA VAL A 141 -5.07 -13.42 -17.96
C VAL A 141 -4.61 -13.40 -19.42
N PHE A 142 -3.32 -13.58 -19.67
CA PHE A 142 -2.72 -13.52 -21.02
C PHE A 142 -3.36 -14.49 -22.01
N SER A 143 -3.86 -15.65 -21.57
CA SER A 143 -4.57 -16.61 -22.41
C SER A 143 -5.92 -16.08 -22.92
N ALA A 144 -6.49 -15.10 -22.24
CA ALA A 144 -7.73 -14.43 -22.65
C ALA A 144 -7.53 -13.26 -23.60
N GLY A 145 -6.27 -12.86 -23.81
CA GLY A 145 -5.91 -11.70 -24.62
C GLY A 145 -6.10 -10.37 -23.87
N TYR A 146 -5.85 -9.27 -24.56
CA TYR A 146 -6.02 -7.91 -24.03
C TYR A 146 -7.44 -7.35 -24.24
N SER A 147 -8.38 -8.20 -24.66
CA SER A 147 -9.77 -7.75 -24.75
C SER A 147 -10.29 -7.51 -23.33
N SER A 148 -10.95 -6.41 -23.18
CA SER A 148 -11.55 -5.88 -21.96
C SER A 148 -12.67 -6.79 -21.47
N VAL A 149 -12.32 -7.89 -20.86
CA VAL A 149 -13.27 -8.70 -20.10
C VAL A 149 -13.42 -8.07 -18.74
N SER A 150 -14.64 -7.74 -18.35
CA SER A 150 -14.97 -7.36 -16.98
C SER A 150 -14.51 -8.47 -16.05
N PHE A 151 -13.55 -8.18 -15.16
CA PHE A 151 -13.00 -9.14 -14.21
C PHE A 151 -14.00 -9.55 -13.11
N GLN A 152 -15.21 -9.01 -13.12
CA GLN A 152 -16.26 -9.31 -12.13
C GLN A 152 -17.24 -10.39 -12.58
N GLU A 153 -17.25 -10.76 -13.85
CA GLU A 153 -18.06 -11.89 -14.27
C GLU A 153 -17.32 -13.19 -14.02
N ASP A 154 -18.02 -14.12 -13.39
CA ASP A 154 -17.57 -15.48 -13.12
C ASP A 154 -16.93 -16.06 -14.41
N LEU A 155 -15.64 -16.31 -14.40
CA LEU A 155 -14.87 -16.81 -15.55
C LEU A 155 -15.46 -18.11 -16.14
N SER A 156 -16.42 -18.72 -15.46
CA SER A 156 -17.14 -19.91 -15.89
C SER A 156 -18.26 -19.65 -16.91
N SER A 157 -18.69 -18.40 -17.07
CA SER A 157 -19.82 -18.02 -17.94
C SER A 157 -19.44 -17.09 -19.09
N ALA A 158 -18.17 -16.72 -19.23
CA ALA A 158 -17.72 -15.87 -20.33
C ALA A 158 -17.85 -16.62 -21.66
N ASP A 159 -18.88 -16.31 -22.41
CA ASP A 159 -19.05 -16.76 -23.77
C ASP A 159 -18.12 -15.96 -24.70
N TRP A 160 -16.95 -16.53 -24.98
CA TRP A 160 -15.87 -15.95 -25.78
C TRP A 160 -16.24 -15.56 -27.21
N ASN A 161 -17.48 -15.90 -27.64
CA ASN A 161 -18.01 -15.66 -28.98
C ASN A 161 -18.99 -14.49 -29.06
N SER A 162 -19.40 -13.90 -27.95
CA SER A 162 -20.23 -12.69 -28.00
C SER A 162 -19.33 -11.51 -28.34
N GLY A 163 -19.55 -10.93 -29.50
CA GLY A 163 -18.81 -9.79 -29.99
C GLY A 163 -18.76 -8.70 -28.91
N VAL A 164 -17.59 -8.11 -28.78
CA VAL A 164 -17.28 -6.99 -27.89
C VAL A 164 -18.38 -5.94 -28.05
N SER A 165 -19.22 -5.74 -27.03
CA SER A 165 -20.07 -4.58 -26.99
C SER A 165 -19.18 -3.35 -26.76
N ASP A 166 -19.35 -2.32 -27.58
CA ASP A 166 -18.65 -1.02 -27.44
C ASP A 166 -18.95 -0.30 -26.10
N ASP A 167 -19.69 -0.93 -25.21
CA ASP A 167 -20.13 -0.42 -23.92
C ASP A 167 -19.22 -0.83 -22.73
N ILE A 168 -17.91 -0.98 -22.96
CA ILE A 168 -17.00 -1.25 -21.87
C ILE A 168 -16.81 0.03 -21.09
N ASP A 169 -17.30 -0.03 -19.86
CA ASP A 169 -17.09 1.02 -18.89
C ASP A 169 -15.57 1.20 -18.62
N ASP A 170 -14.97 2.24 -19.23
CA ASP A 170 -13.58 2.65 -19.04
C ASP A 170 -13.20 2.85 -17.55
N SER A 171 -14.20 2.85 -16.64
CA SER A 171 -13.98 2.95 -15.20
C SER A 171 -13.16 1.78 -14.64
N TYR A 172 -13.20 0.61 -15.29
CA TYR A 172 -12.45 -0.57 -14.85
C TYR A 172 -10.95 -0.48 -15.14
N PHE A 173 -10.53 0.24 -16.20
CA PHE A 173 -9.11 0.40 -16.51
C PHE A 173 -8.51 1.69 -15.95
N ALA A 174 -9.33 2.62 -15.56
CA ALA A 174 -8.91 4.00 -15.30
C ALA A 174 -8.54 4.29 -13.84
N GLY A 175 -8.14 3.32 -13.03
CA GLY A 175 -7.44 3.78 -11.86
C GLY A 175 -7.64 3.15 -10.51
N ASP A 176 -8.45 2.13 -10.37
CA ASP A 176 -8.59 1.44 -9.07
C ASP A 176 -7.80 0.14 -8.95
N VAL A 177 -6.74 -0.02 -9.75
CA VAL A 177 -5.74 -1.04 -9.48
C VAL A 177 -4.93 -0.59 -8.27
N SER A 178 -5.54 -0.72 -7.09
CA SER A 178 -4.84 -0.53 -5.83
C SER A 178 -3.73 -1.56 -5.74
N THR A 179 -2.50 -1.13 -5.92
CA THR A 179 -1.36 -1.98 -5.62
C THR A 179 -1.16 -2.04 -4.10
N ARG A 180 -0.54 -3.09 -3.61
CA ARG A 180 -0.17 -3.25 -2.19
C ARG A 180 0.56 -2.04 -1.58
N LEU A 181 1.15 -1.20 -2.43
CA LEU A 181 1.90 0.01 -2.06
C LEU A 181 1.10 1.31 -2.27
N ALA A 182 -0.05 1.24 -2.95
CA ALA A 182 -0.91 2.39 -3.15
C ALA A 182 -1.84 2.57 -1.95
N SER A 183 -1.77 3.71 -1.31
CA SER A 183 -2.84 4.19 -0.44
C SER A 183 -4.11 4.38 -1.29
N GLU A 184 -5.28 4.11 -0.72
CA GLU A 184 -6.56 4.42 -1.36
C GLU A 184 -6.52 5.81 -2.01
N SER A 185 -6.87 5.86 -3.28
CA SER A 185 -6.94 7.11 -4.05
C SER A 185 -8.39 7.49 -4.34
N VAL A 186 -8.59 8.77 -4.57
CA VAL A 186 -9.86 9.35 -5.01
C VAL A 186 -9.61 10.00 -6.36
N ASN A 187 -10.45 9.69 -7.35
CA ASN A 187 -10.38 10.33 -8.65
C ASN A 187 -11.17 11.63 -8.63
N ILE A 188 -10.54 12.70 -9.09
CA ILE A 188 -11.08 14.05 -9.13
C ILE A 188 -11.01 14.53 -10.57
N TRP A 189 -12.15 14.92 -11.12
CA TRP A 189 -12.23 15.60 -12.43
C TRP A 189 -12.31 17.11 -12.21
N LEU A 190 -11.38 17.84 -12.81
CA LEU A 190 -11.45 19.29 -12.82
C LEU A 190 -12.38 19.78 -13.91
N ALA A 191 -13.25 20.70 -13.58
CA ALA A 191 -14.26 21.25 -14.49
C ALA A 191 -14.35 22.77 -14.39
N LYS A 192 -14.89 23.39 -15.41
CA LYS A 192 -15.28 24.81 -15.45
C LYS A 192 -16.79 24.92 -15.67
N ASN A 193 -17.40 25.89 -15.05
CA ASN A 193 -18.78 26.26 -15.34
C ASN A 193 -18.78 27.38 -16.39
N THR A 194 -19.21 27.08 -17.60
CA THR A 194 -19.30 28.05 -18.68
C THR A 194 -20.77 28.21 -19.07
N ASN A 195 -21.37 29.33 -18.69
CA ASN A 195 -22.77 29.65 -18.97
C ASN A 195 -23.77 28.57 -18.51
N GLY A 196 -23.52 27.95 -17.35
CA GLY A 196 -24.38 26.91 -16.78
C GLY A 196 -24.08 25.49 -17.31
N LYS A 197 -23.14 25.34 -18.24
CA LYS A 197 -22.68 24.03 -18.72
C LYS A 197 -21.36 23.67 -18.04
N ILE A 198 -21.29 22.47 -17.50
CA ILE A 198 -20.07 21.91 -16.90
C ILE A 198 -19.23 21.31 -18.03
N ILE A 199 -18.01 21.80 -18.18
CA ILE A 199 -17.06 21.35 -19.21
C ILE A 199 -15.74 20.95 -18.57
N PRO A 200 -14.95 20.03 -19.20
CA PRO A 200 -13.64 19.66 -18.69
C PRO A 200 -12.69 20.85 -18.56
N TYR A 201 -11.86 20.88 -17.53
CA TYR A 201 -10.91 21.96 -17.30
C TYR A 201 -9.87 22.11 -18.43
N SER A 202 -9.41 21.00 -19.01
CA SER A 202 -8.49 20.99 -20.15
C SER A 202 -9.04 21.63 -21.42
N GLY A 203 -10.34 21.91 -21.45
CA GLY A 203 -11.05 22.38 -22.65
C GLY A 203 -11.37 21.23 -23.63
N GLY A 204 -12.24 21.53 -24.58
CA GLY A 204 -12.72 20.52 -25.54
C GLY A 204 -13.98 19.80 -25.06
N ASP A 205 -14.53 18.96 -25.93
CA ASP A 205 -15.71 18.15 -25.66
C ASP A 205 -15.34 16.66 -25.81
N GLY A 206 -15.89 15.82 -24.97
CA GLY A 206 -15.79 14.38 -25.07
C GLY A 206 -14.94 13.68 -24.00
N PRO A 207 -14.88 12.34 -24.06
CA PRO A 207 -14.25 11.51 -23.01
C PRO A 207 -12.77 11.81 -22.80
N GLU A 208 -12.01 12.05 -23.87
CA GLU A 208 -10.57 12.35 -23.79
C GLU A 208 -10.28 13.65 -23.03
N ALA A 209 -11.11 14.67 -23.21
CA ALA A 209 -10.97 15.94 -22.49
C ALA A 209 -11.25 15.77 -20.99
N TRP A 210 -12.21 14.95 -20.64
CA TRP A 210 -12.48 14.59 -19.24
C TRP A 210 -11.33 13.79 -18.63
N GLU A 211 -10.79 12.79 -19.32
CA GLU A 211 -9.63 12.05 -18.82
C GLU A 211 -8.37 12.93 -18.68
N SER A 212 -8.18 13.89 -19.58
CA SER A 212 -7.10 14.88 -19.47
C SER A 212 -7.28 15.85 -18.30
N SER A 213 -8.50 15.97 -17.78
CA SER A 213 -8.84 16.79 -16.61
C SER A 213 -8.88 15.99 -15.31
N ARG A 214 -8.51 14.70 -15.33
CA ARG A 214 -8.55 13.82 -14.18
C ARG A 214 -7.26 13.89 -13.35
N LEU A 215 -7.43 13.95 -12.04
CA LEU A 215 -6.36 13.83 -11.06
C LEU A 215 -6.66 12.68 -10.11
N SER A 216 -5.65 11.92 -9.73
CA SER A 216 -5.76 10.91 -8.68
C SER A 216 -5.02 11.38 -7.44
N VAL A 217 -5.71 11.52 -6.33
CA VAL A 217 -5.15 11.98 -5.06
C VAL A 217 -5.33 10.94 -3.97
N ARG A 218 -4.42 10.90 -3.02
CA ARG A 218 -4.55 10.02 -1.85
C ARG A 218 -5.79 10.40 -1.04
N ARG A 219 -6.59 9.41 -0.62
CA ARG A 219 -7.79 9.63 0.19
C ARG A 219 -7.49 10.46 1.45
N GLY A 220 -6.37 10.16 2.14
CA GLY A 220 -5.97 10.92 3.32
C GLY A 220 -5.66 12.41 3.07
N TRP A 221 -5.17 12.76 1.87
CA TRP A 221 -5.01 14.15 1.46
C TRP A 221 -6.38 14.79 1.17
N TRP A 222 -7.24 14.08 0.45
CA TRP A 222 -8.60 14.53 0.14
C TRP A 222 -9.40 14.82 1.40
N GLU A 223 -9.46 13.89 2.36
CA GLU A 223 -10.21 14.06 3.61
C GLU A 223 -9.78 15.30 4.40
N LYS A 224 -8.51 15.67 4.34
CA LYS A 224 -7.99 16.87 5.01
C LYS A 224 -8.33 18.18 4.29
N ASN A 225 -8.50 18.14 2.97
CA ASN A 225 -8.57 19.33 2.13
C ASN A 225 -9.94 19.53 1.45
N LYS A 226 -10.83 18.55 1.48
CA LYS A 226 -12.13 18.59 0.78
C LYS A 226 -12.99 19.82 1.10
N ASN A 227 -12.91 20.36 2.32
CA ASN A 227 -13.68 21.53 2.73
C ASN A 227 -13.21 22.84 2.07
N ALA A 228 -12.03 22.86 1.48
CA ALA A 228 -11.50 24.01 0.74
C ALA A 228 -11.84 23.95 -0.75
N CYS A 229 -12.40 22.83 -1.22
CA CYS A 229 -12.69 22.58 -2.63
C CYS A 229 -14.17 22.82 -2.92
N ILE A 230 -14.45 23.44 -4.06
CA ILE A 230 -15.83 23.67 -4.53
C ILE A 230 -16.16 22.54 -5.50
N GLY A 231 -17.04 21.63 -5.08
CA GLY A 231 -17.53 20.52 -5.90
C GLY A 231 -18.89 20.80 -6.55
N LEU A 232 -19.32 19.91 -7.42
CA LEU A 232 -20.71 19.89 -7.89
C LEU A 232 -21.66 19.56 -6.71
N SER A 233 -22.88 20.08 -6.76
CA SER A 233 -23.94 19.63 -5.89
C SER A 233 -24.21 18.14 -6.07
N GLU A 234 -24.80 17.50 -5.06
CA GLU A 234 -25.00 16.05 -5.08
C GLU A 234 -25.83 15.59 -6.27
N ASP A 235 -26.90 16.32 -6.58
CA ASP A 235 -27.77 16.04 -7.74
C ASP A 235 -27.03 16.21 -9.07
N CYS A 236 -26.25 17.29 -9.23
CA CYS A 236 -25.46 17.55 -10.43
C CYS A 236 -24.34 16.52 -10.62
N LEU A 237 -23.73 16.04 -9.53
CA LEU A 237 -22.71 15.00 -9.58
C LEU A 237 -23.33 13.67 -10.01
N GLU A 238 -24.53 13.35 -9.53
CA GLU A 238 -25.24 12.13 -9.91
C GLU A 238 -25.56 12.10 -11.41
N ASP A 239 -26.07 13.22 -11.93
CA ASP A 239 -26.38 13.37 -13.36
C ASP A 239 -25.09 13.31 -14.19
N TRP A 240 -24.02 13.97 -13.76
CA TRP A 240 -22.72 13.90 -14.42
C TRP A 240 -22.15 12.47 -14.42
N CYS A 241 -22.20 11.76 -13.31
CA CYS A 241 -21.74 10.37 -13.21
C CYS A 241 -22.53 9.45 -14.13
N ARG A 242 -23.85 9.65 -14.25
CA ARG A 242 -24.70 8.87 -15.17
C ARG A 242 -24.35 9.14 -16.62
N GLU A 243 -24.16 10.40 -16.99
CA GLU A 243 -23.81 10.81 -18.35
C GLU A 243 -22.43 10.25 -18.76
N HIS A 244 -21.46 10.27 -17.84
CA HIS A 244 -20.08 9.87 -18.11
C HIS A 244 -19.77 8.42 -17.67
N LYS A 245 -20.79 7.63 -17.32
CA LYS A 245 -20.66 6.24 -16.86
C LYS A 245 -19.63 6.08 -15.73
N LYS A 246 -19.59 7.00 -14.76
CA LYS A 246 -18.66 6.98 -13.63
C LYS A 246 -19.36 6.56 -12.33
N ASN A 247 -18.61 5.94 -11.42
CA ASN A 247 -19.14 5.55 -10.11
C ASN A 247 -19.11 6.74 -9.16
N LYS A 248 -20.27 7.11 -8.60
CA LYS A 248 -20.44 8.23 -7.67
C LYS A 248 -19.58 8.11 -6.41
N ASP A 249 -19.40 6.90 -5.90
CA ASP A 249 -18.68 6.67 -4.65
C ASP A 249 -17.17 6.96 -4.75
N TYR A 250 -16.64 6.94 -5.98
CA TYR A 250 -15.21 7.12 -6.25
C TYR A 250 -14.90 8.31 -7.17
N SER A 251 -15.93 9.07 -7.57
CA SER A 251 -15.79 10.15 -8.53
C SER A 251 -16.20 11.48 -7.92
N LEU A 252 -15.36 12.49 -8.10
CA LEU A 252 -15.62 13.85 -7.65
C LEU A 252 -15.34 14.81 -8.78
N VAL A 253 -16.21 15.81 -8.95
CA VAL A 253 -15.99 16.88 -9.92
C VAL A 253 -15.80 18.18 -9.16
N LEU A 254 -14.63 18.81 -9.32
CA LEU A 254 -14.31 20.10 -8.71
C LEU A 254 -14.39 21.21 -9.74
N LEU A 255 -15.08 22.29 -9.37
CA LEU A 255 -15.19 23.50 -10.19
C LEU A 255 -13.99 24.39 -9.95
N VAL A 256 -13.18 24.58 -10.99
CA VAL A 256 -12.04 25.50 -10.97
C VAL A 256 -12.48 26.83 -11.59
N GLU A 257 -12.66 27.82 -10.72
CA GLU A 257 -12.94 29.19 -11.10
C GLU A 257 -11.65 30.02 -11.19
N GLU A 258 -11.68 31.22 -11.81
CA GLU A 258 -10.48 32.05 -12.03
C GLU A 258 -9.72 32.42 -10.75
N ASN A 259 -10.37 32.40 -9.58
CA ASN A 259 -9.77 32.73 -8.28
C ASN A 259 -9.90 31.59 -7.27
N CYS A 260 -9.84 30.32 -7.70
CA CYS A 260 -9.91 29.23 -6.75
C CYS A 260 -8.58 29.04 -6.00
N ASP A 261 -8.66 28.91 -4.67
CA ASP A 261 -7.49 28.78 -3.79
C ASP A 261 -6.92 27.34 -3.75
N PHE A 262 -7.62 26.37 -4.33
CA PHE A 262 -7.25 24.96 -4.21
C PHE A 262 -6.57 24.36 -5.45
N TYR A 263 -6.56 25.08 -6.58
CA TYR A 263 -5.92 24.60 -7.80
C TYR A 263 -5.28 25.76 -8.59
N THR A 264 -4.08 25.51 -9.08
CA THR A 264 -3.42 26.37 -10.06
C THR A 264 -2.73 25.53 -11.14
N ASP A 265 -2.63 26.03 -12.37
CA ASP A 265 -1.93 25.33 -13.46
C ASP A 265 -0.45 25.07 -13.17
N ARG A 266 0.15 25.87 -12.30
CA ARG A 266 1.57 25.75 -11.97
C ARG A 266 1.85 24.74 -10.86
N GLU A 267 0.99 24.69 -9.85
CA GLU A 267 1.23 23.92 -8.62
C GLU A 267 0.31 22.70 -8.51
N GLY A 268 -0.71 22.62 -9.36
CA GLY A 268 -1.76 21.60 -9.28
C GLY A 268 -2.70 21.83 -8.10
N LEU A 269 -3.15 20.76 -7.46
CA LEU A 269 -3.99 20.84 -6.25
C LEU A 269 -3.15 21.32 -5.05
N VAL A 270 -3.59 22.39 -4.44
CA VAL A 270 -2.95 23.05 -3.30
C VAL A 270 -3.72 22.71 -2.01
N GLY A 271 -3.03 22.19 -1.01
CA GLY A 271 -3.62 21.92 0.29
C GLY A 271 -3.68 23.17 1.20
N ASN A 272 -4.50 23.08 2.24
CA ASN A 272 -4.75 24.17 3.21
C ASN A 272 -3.51 24.70 3.98
N ASN A 273 -2.31 24.16 3.74
CA ASN A 273 -1.11 24.51 4.52
C ASN A 273 -0.53 25.90 4.23
N LYS A 274 -1.07 26.67 3.26
CA LYS A 274 -0.54 28.02 2.96
C LYS A 274 -1.06 29.16 3.86
N LYS A 275 -1.96 28.90 4.81
CA LYS A 275 -2.50 29.96 5.71
C LYS A 275 -1.79 30.10 7.06
N GLN A 276 -0.62 29.47 7.27
CA GLN A 276 0.12 29.58 8.54
C GLN A 276 1.49 30.30 8.44
N GLU A 277 1.81 30.90 7.31
CA GLU A 277 3.03 31.72 7.14
C GLU A 277 2.68 33.15 6.69
N GLU A 278 1.90 33.88 7.49
CA GLU A 278 1.86 35.35 7.51
C GLU A 278 1.87 35.83 8.97
#